data_75594b4de15a53f7675be560857ef109
#
_entry.id   75594b4de15a53f7675be560857ef109
#
_cell.length_a   1.000
_cell.length_b   1.000
_cell.length_c   1.000
_cell.angle_alpha   90.00
_cell.angle_beta   90.00
_cell.angle_gamma   90.00
#
_symmetry.space_group_name_H-M   'P 1'
#
loop_
_entity.id
_entity.type
_entity.pdbx_description
1 polymer ?
#
loop_
_entity_poly.entity_id
_entity_poly.type
_entity_poly.pdbx_seq_one_letter_code
_entity_poly.pdbx_strand_id
1 'polypeptide(L)'
;MKKISIKDLSTATGLSRATIDRALNGRGSVHPRTQKVIDAALEELQIGDVPAALQDVPIDIVLRVGRGMIAQVAGSLTALGKPSIALHDMYQKNEVEMLDQVRALCADPSRPLILTAKNSEPLRAELAEARARGKRIVTFVSDLPHDTRDAFVSIDNRMAGECAAFVLGGLFGNRGARFGVVIGDYAFSCHEEREMGFRSYLRAHFPGISLVHEARGEDSYEGTRDAVGQMLAAHPDLDAIYNVAGGNAGLADALRMAGLAGEQTILSHEANHITAPLLREGIVDYVLAQDTSAMMGQALRLATLPSLPAESPIHHVDFGVYTRFNIPGFVTPRAPVLHG
;
A
#
# COMPACT_ATOMS: atom_id res chain seq x y z
N MET A 1 15.81 16.10 17.87
CA MET A 1 14.81 15.06 18.18
C MET A 1 14.01 15.51 19.40
N LYS A 2 12.70 15.71 19.27
CA LYS A 2 11.82 15.94 20.41
C LYS A 2 11.82 14.66 21.23
N LYS A 3 12.21 14.73 22.48
CA LYS A 3 12.25 13.56 23.37
C LYS A 3 10.80 13.15 23.62
N ILE A 4 10.38 12.00 23.08
CA ILE A 4 9.04 11.46 23.31
C ILE A 4 8.87 11.30 24.84
N SER A 5 7.86 11.93 25.38
CA SER A 5 7.62 11.90 26.83
C SER A 5 6.72 10.70 27.19
N ILE A 6 6.83 10.23 28.43
CA ILE A 6 5.90 9.23 28.98
C ILE A 6 4.44 9.69 28.86
N LYS A 7 4.19 11.01 28.85
CA LYS A 7 2.88 11.59 28.67
C LYS A 7 2.36 11.37 27.24
N ASP A 8 3.22 11.57 26.24
CA ASP A 8 2.85 11.38 24.83
C ASP A 8 2.49 9.92 24.55
N LEU A 9 3.31 8.99 25.06
CA LEU A 9 3.04 7.54 25.01
C LEU A 9 1.77 7.14 25.76
N SER A 10 1.52 7.73 26.94
CA SER A 10 0.30 7.47 27.70
C SER A 10 -0.95 7.93 26.94
N THR A 11 -0.86 9.05 26.23
CA THR A 11 -1.95 9.56 25.41
C THR A 11 -2.17 8.66 24.18
N ALA A 12 -1.10 8.21 23.50
CA ALA A 12 -1.18 7.39 22.30
C ALA A 12 -1.68 5.96 22.60
N THR A 13 -1.23 5.37 23.72
CA THR A 13 -1.52 3.95 24.03
C THR A 13 -2.73 3.74 24.94
N GLY A 14 -3.20 4.79 25.62
CA GLY A 14 -4.18 4.66 26.72
C GLY A 14 -3.64 3.97 27.97
N LEU A 15 -2.34 3.62 28.02
CA LEU A 15 -1.71 2.94 29.14
C LEU A 15 -1.32 3.93 30.25
N SER A 16 -1.25 3.42 31.49
CA SER A 16 -0.82 4.24 32.62
C SER A 16 0.66 4.64 32.48
N ARG A 17 1.00 5.85 32.93
CA ARG A 17 2.39 6.34 32.93
C ARG A 17 3.34 5.39 33.65
N ALA A 18 2.88 4.72 34.72
CA ALA A 18 3.66 3.74 35.48
C ALA A 18 3.95 2.46 34.66
N THR A 19 3.02 2.04 33.80
CA THR A 19 3.21 0.90 32.89
C THR A 19 4.25 1.23 31.82
N ILE A 20 4.17 2.43 31.25
CA ILE A 20 5.11 2.91 30.24
C ILE A 20 6.51 3.12 30.83
N ASP A 21 6.62 3.72 32.03
CA ASP A 21 7.91 3.89 32.71
C ASP A 21 8.60 2.55 32.99
N ARG A 22 7.82 1.53 33.42
CA ARG A 22 8.35 0.17 33.61
C ARG A 22 8.87 -0.45 32.32
N ALA A 23 8.12 -0.30 31.24
CA ALA A 23 8.51 -0.84 29.94
C ALA A 23 9.79 -0.20 29.40
N LEU A 24 9.88 1.14 29.47
CA LEU A 24 11.02 1.89 28.92
C LEU A 24 12.30 1.77 29.75
N ASN A 25 12.18 1.68 31.08
CA ASN A 25 13.32 1.70 32.00
C ASN A 25 13.65 0.32 32.59
N GLY A 26 12.99 -0.75 32.13
CA GLY A 26 13.27 -2.12 32.60
C GLY A 26 12.98 -2.34 34.09
N ARG A 27 12.13 -1.50 34.70
CA ARG A 27 11.84 -1.52 36.14
C ARG A 27 10.76 -2.53 36.57
N GLY A 28 10.62 -3.61 35.80
CA GLY A 28 9.69 -4.70 36.07
C GLY A 28 9.19 -5.36 34.75
N SER A 29 8.65 -6.58 34.86
CA SER A 29 8.10 -7.28 33.68
C SER A 29 6.80 -6.61 33.22
N VAL A 30 6.74 -6.27 31.93
CA VAL A 30 5.54 -5.85 31.24
C VAL A 30 5.10 -7.01 30.36
N HIS A 31 3.81 -7.27 30.28
CA HIS A 31 3.30 -8.35 29.45
C HIS A 31 3.73 -8.13 27.98
N PRO A 32 4.17 -9.16 27.23
CA PRO A 32 4.67 -9.01 25.85
C PRO A 32 3.73 -8.28 24.90
N ARG A 33 2.42 -8.46 25.06
CA ARG A 33 1.39 -7.70 24.32
C ARG A 33 1.43 -6.20 24.60
N THR A 34 1.62 -5.84 25.86
CA THR A 34 1.71 -4.44 26.31
C THR A 34 3.02 -3.81 25.83
N GLN A 35 4.12 -4.57 25.82
CA GLN A 35 5.40 -4.11 25.27
C GLN A 35 5.25 -3.80 23.78
N LYS A 36 4.64 -4.70 22.99
CA LYS A 36 4.37 -4.46 21.55
C LYS A 36 3.54 -3.20 21.30
N VAL A 37 2.53 -2.93 22.13
CA VAL A 37 1.72 -1.70 22.03
C VAL A 37 2.55 -0.45 22.29
N ILE A 38 3.46 -0.51 23.28
CA ILE A 38 4.35 0.62 23.60
C ILE A 38 5.39 0.82 22.50
N ASP A 39 5.97 -0.26 21.97
CA ASP A 39 6.96 -0.22 20.89
C ASP A 39 6.34 0.36 19.60
N ALA A 40 5.13 -0.08 19.23
CA ALA A 40 4.38 0.46 18.10
C ALA A 40 4.07 1.96 18.28
N ALA A 41 3.61 2.37 19.47
CA ALA A 41 3.34 3.77 19.75
C ALA A 41 4.61 4.64 19.80
N LEU A 42 5.74 4.07 20.25
CA LEU A 42 7.05 4.73 20.15
C LEU A 42 7.43 4.97 18.69
N GLU A 43 7.26 3.98 17.85
CA GLU A 43 7.48 4.10 16.41
C GLU A 43 6.52 5.15 15.81
N GLU A 44 5.25 5.09 16.14
CA GLU A 44 4.21 6.00 15.61
C GLU A 44 4.44 7.46 16.04
N LEU A 45 4.80 7.72 17.30
CA LEU A 45 5.16 9.05 17.80
C LEU A 45 6.51 9.55 17.23
N GLN A 46 7.41 8.64 16.88
CA GLN A 46 8.62 8.97 16.12
C GLN A 46 8.31 9.27 14.65
N ILE A 47 7.28 8.66 14.08
CA ILE A 47 6.80 8.86 12.71
C ILE A 47 6.04 10.20 12.58
N GLY A 48 5.27 10.60 13.60
CA GLY A 48 4.43 11.81 13.58
C GLY A 48 5.19 13.14 13.44
N ASP A 49 6.48 13.18 13.76
CA ASP A 49 7.37 14.27 13.41
C ASP A 49 8.33 13.77 12.30
N VAL A 50 8.01 14.02 11.03
CA VAL A 50 9.03 14.01 9.96
C VAL A 50 10.17 14.88 10.50
N PRO A 51 11.37 14.31 10.79
CA PRO A 51 12.38 15.07 11.51
C PRO A 51 12.69 16.37 10.79
N ALA A 52 12.84 17.46 11.52
CA ALA A 52 13.27 18.75 10.96
C ALA A 52 14.56 18.61 10.13
N ALA A 53 15.38 17.61 10.46
CA ALA A 53 16.57 17.20 9.70
C ALA A 53 16.28 16.69 8.27
N LEU A 54 15.05 16.27 7.95
CA LEU A 54 14.64 15.92 6.57
C LEU A 54 14.52 17.17 5.67
N GLN A 55 14.71 18.37 6.21
CA GLN A 55 14.41 19.59 5.46
C GLN A 55 15.28 19.80 4.23
N ASP A 56 16.50 19.25 4.20
CA ASP A 56 17.50 19.59 3.18
C ASP A 56 18.10 18.38 2.44
N VAL A 57 17.64 17.15 2.71
CA VAL A 57 18.14 15.96 2.00
C VAL A 57 17.40 15.82 0.67
N PRO A 58 18.08 15.91 -0.47
CA PRO A 58 17.46 15.67 -1.77
C PRO A 58 17.18 14.17 -1.91
N ILE A 59 15.92 13.83 -2.24
CA ILE A 59 15.44 12.45 -2.40
C ILE A 59 14.76 12.33 -3.76
N ASP A 60 15.00 11.22 -4.45
CA ASP A 60 14.28 10.86 -5.66
C ASP A 60 13.25 9.77 -5.35
N ILE A 61 12.00 9.98 -5.77
CA ILE A 61 10.91 9.04 -5.65
C ILE A 61 10.46 8.64 -7.05
N VAL A 62 10.58 7.36 -7.40
CA VAL A 62 10.20 6.82 -8.70
C VAL A 62 9.04 5.87 -8.51
N LEU A 63 7.86 6.20 -9.03
CA LEU A 63 6.66 5.40 -8.84
C LEU A 63 6.07 4.93 -10.18
N ARG A 64 6.03 3.62 -10.37
CA ARG A 64 5.25 2.95 -11.39
C ARG A 64 4.06 2.25 -10.75
N VAL A 65 3.05 3.02 -10.41
CA VAL A 65 1.81 2.59 -9.75
C VAL A 65 0.60 3.27 -10.37
N GLY A 66 -0.60 2.89 -9.98
CA GLY A 66 -1.84 3.50 -10.46
C GLY A 66 -1.94 5.00 -10.12
N ARG A 67 -2.67 5.76 -10.94
CA ARG A 67 -2.82 7.21 -10.80
C ARG A 67 -3.36 7.66 -9.44
N GLY A 68 -4.20 6.83 -8.80
CA GLY A 68 -4.72 7.12 -7.46
C GLY A 68 -3.63 7.24 -6.42
N MET A 69 -2.69 6.30 -6.41
CA MET A 69 -1.53 6.27 -5.51
C MET A 69 -0.57 7.45 -5.80
N ILE A 70 -0.27 7.70 -7.07
CA ILE A 70 0.59 8.84 -7.46
C ILE A 70 0.01 10.16 -6.95
N ALA A 71 -1.31 10.38 -7.12
CA ALA A 71 -1.97 11.59 -6.65
C ALA A 71 -1.91 11.73 -5.12
N GLN A 72 -2.07 10.64 -4.38
CA GLN A 72 -1.95 10.63 -2.91
C GLN A 72 -0.52 10.96 -2.46
N VAL A 73 0.49 10.35 -3.08
CA VAL A 73 1.90 10.64 -2.77
C VAL A 73 2.22 12.09 -3.11
N ALA A 74 1.84 12.57 -4.29
CA ALA A 74 2.06 13.96 -4.70
C ALA A 74 1.42 14.95 -3.72
N GLY A 75 0.17 14.68 -3.29
CA GLY A 75 -0.53 15.46 -2.27
C GLY A 75 0.21 15.48 -0.93
N SER A 76 0.70 14.33 -0.48
CA SER A 76 1.48 14.20 0.75
C SER A 76 2.79 14.99 0.69
N LEU A 77 3.52 14.91 -0.43
CA LEU A 77 4.76 15.65 -0.63
C LEU A 77 4.52 17.17 -0.69
N THR A 78 3.43 17.59 -1.34
CA THR A 78 3.02 19.01 -1.37
C THR A 78 2.71 19.52 0.03
N ALA A 79 2.00 18.73 0.85
CA ALA A 79 1.69 19.09 2.24
C ALA A 79 2.96 19.18 3.12
N LEU A 80 3.98 18.37 2.82
CA LEU A 80 5.28 18.43 3.49
C LEU A 80 6.07 19.70 3.12
N GLY A 81 5.78 20.34 1.99
CA GLY A 81 6.47 21.56 1.56
C GLY A 81 7.98 21.40 1.34
N LYS A 82 8.43 20.24 0.82
CA LYS A 82 9.85 19.88 0.67
C LYS A 82 10.28 19.92 -0.80
N PRO A 83 10.81 21.06 -1.30
CA PRO A 83 11.20 21.18 -2.71
C PRO A 83 12.41 20.31 -3.10
N SER A 84 13.17 19.80 -2.13
CA SER A 84 14.31 18.90 -2.36
C SER A 84 13.91 17.47 -2.74
N ILE A 85 12.62 17.11 -2.57
CA ILE A 85 12.09 15.78 -2.92
C ILE A 85 11.51 15.84 -4.34
N ALA A 86 12.05 15.04 -5.25
CA ALA A 86 11.59 14.93 -6.63
C ALA A 86 10.73 13.67 -6.82
N LEU A 87 9.51 13.83 -7.32
CA LEU A 87 8.62 12.73 -7.70
C LEU A 87 8.68 12.52 -9.23
N HIS A 88 9.11 11.34 -9.63
CA HIS A 88 9.16 10.87 -11.00
C HIS A 88 7.98 9.92 -11.25
N ASP A 89 6.96 10.43 -11.94
CA ASP A 89 5.76 9.67 -12.34
C ASP A 89 6.09 8.77 -13.54
N MET A 90 6.05 7.45 -13.32
CA MET A 90 6.32 6.44 -14.33
C MET A 90 5.05 5.66 -14.73
N TYR A 91 3.86 6.22 -14.44
CA TYR A 91 2.59 5.61 -14.87
C TYR A 91 2.57 5.38 -16.37
N GLN A 92 2.22 4.16 -16.79
CA GLN A 92 2.18 3.72 -18.21
C GLN A 92 3.52 3.81 -18.97
N LYS A 93 4.62 4.15 -18.29
CA LYS A 93 5.94 4.08 -18.89
C LYS A 93 6.35 2.62 -19.12
N ASN A 94 7.01 2.36 -20.25
CA ASN A 94 7.51 1.03 -20.55
C ASN A 94 8.75 0.70 -19.69
N GLU A 95 9.23 -0.52 -19.81
CA GLU A 95 10.31 -1.02 -18.96
C GLU A 95 11.68 -0.37 -19.29
N VAL A 96 11.89 -0.01 -20.56
CA VAL A 96 13.11 0.68 -21.00
C VAL A 96 13.14 2.10 -20.42
N GLU A 97 12.05 2.86 -20.55
CA GLU A 97 11.92 4.21 -19.98
C GLU A 97 12.13 4.19 -18.46
N MET A 98 11.56 3.17 -17.79
CA MET A 98 11.74 2.99 -16.35
C MET A 98 13.19 2.73 -15.96
N LEU A 99 13.86 1.83 -16.67
CA LEU A 99 15.27 1.48 -16.43
C LEU A 99 16.19 2.67 -16.71
N ASP A 100 15.97 3.41 -17.79
CA ASP A 100 16.76 4.58 -18.12
C ASP A 100 16.61 5.69 -17.06
N GLN A 101 15.40 5.90 -16.56
CA GLN A 101 15.16 6.84 -15.45
C GLN A 101 15.91 6.39 -14.18
N VAL A 102 15.81 5.12 -13.82
CA VAL A 102 16.52 4.59 -12.63
C VAL A 102 18.02 4.70 -12.77
N ARG A 103 18.58 4.36 -13.93
CA ARG A 103 20.02 4.51 -14.22
C ARG A 103 20.50 5.93 -14.05
N ALA A 104 19.76 6.89 -14.61
CA ALA A 104 20.10 8.32 -14.50
C ALA A 104 20.15 8.76 -13.03
N LEU A 105 19.21 8.30 -12.20
CA LEU A 105 19.14 8.63 -10.78
C LEU A 105 20.18 7.86 -9.94
N CYS A 106 20.53 6.64 -10.34
CA CYS A 106 21.55 5.83 -9.69
C CYS A 106 22.99 6.36 -9.93
N ALA A 107 23.19 7.24 -10.89
CA ALA A 107 24.49 7.87 -11.14
C ALA A 107 24.95 8.76 -9.98
N ASP A 108 24.03 9.33 -9.20
CA ASP A 108 24.33 10.10 -7.99
C ASP A 108 24.00 9.29 -6.72
N PRO A 109 24.99 8.65 -6.06
CA PRO A 109 24.75 7.86 -4.86
C PRO A 109 24.39 8.70 -3.63
N SER A 110 24.62 10.01 -3.64
CA SER A 110 24.36 10.90 -2.49
C SER A 110 22.86 11.16 -2.27
N ARG A 111 22.02 10.95 -3.29
CA ARG A 111 20.57 11.13 -3.23
C ARG A 111 19.90 9.79 -3.01
N PRO A 112 19.22 9.55 -1.88
CA PRO A 112 18.42 8.34 -1.69
C PRO A 112 17.35 8.16 -2.77
N LEU A 113 17.02 6.89 -3.08
CA LEU A 113 16.00 6.51 -4.03
C LEU A 113 14.88 5.76 -3.30
N ILE A 114 13.64 6.24 -3.42
CA ILE A 114 12.43 5.49 -3.05
C ILE A 114 11.80 4.98 -4.34
N LEU A 115 11.51 3.68 -4.42
CA LEU A 115 11.19 3.04 -5.69
C LEU A 115 9.99 2.10 -5.61
N THR A 116 9.06 2.22 -6.57
CA THR A 116 8.10 1.17 -6.91
C THR A 116 8.24 0.84 -8.39
N ALA A 117 8.58 -0.40 -8.70
CA ALA A 117 8.79 -0.87 -10.06
C ALA A 117 8.45 -2.35 -10.22
N LYS A 118 8.28 -2.79 -11.46
CA LYS A 118 8.22 -4.22 -11.80
C LYS A 118 9.58 -4.87 -11.54
N ASN A 119 9.54 -6.08 -11.01
CA ASN A 119 10.74 -6.88 -10.82
C ASN A 119 11.24 -7.40 -12.18
N SER A 120 12.38 -6.90 -12.63
CA SER A 120 13.07 -7.39 -13.83
C SER A 120 14.57 -7.55 -13.59
N GLU A 121 15.19 -8.43 -14.34
CA GLU A 121 16.64 -8.70 -14.17
C GLU A 121 17.51 -7.45 -14.43
N PRO A 122 17.28 -6.66 -15.52
CA PRO A 122 18.07 -5.44 -15.74
C PRO A 122 17.93 -4.42 -14.61
N LEU A 123 16.72 -4.27 -14.04
CA LEU A 123 16.50 -3.37 -12.91
C LEU A 123 17.24 -3.86 -11.67
N ARG A 124 17.17 -5.17 -11.35
CA ARG A 124 17.89 -5.75 -10.20
C ARG A 124 19.40 -5.53 -10.30
N ALA A 125 19.98 -5.77 -11.46
CA ALA A 125 21.40 -5.56 -11.69
C ALA A 125 21.81 -4.12 -11.45
N GLU A 126 21.06 -3.15 -11.98
CA GLU A 126 21.30 -1.72 -11.80
C GLU A 126 21.22 -1.30 -10.31
N LEU A 127 20.17 -1.75 -9.60
CA LEU A 127 19.99 -1.41 -8.20
C LEU A 127 21.08 -2.03 -7.31
N ALA A 128 21.46 -3.28 -7.56
CA ALA A 128 22.54 -3.94 -6.82
C ALA A 128 23.88 -3.22 -7.01
N GLU A 129 24.18 -2.80 -8.24
CA GLU A 129 25.39 -2.02 -8.54
C GLU A 129 25.34 -0.64 -7.88
N ALA A 130 24.19 0.04 -7.93
CA ALA A 130 24.01 1.34 -7.27
C ALA A 130 24.20 1.24 -5.75
N ARG A 131 23.65 0.19 -5.10
CA ARG A 131 23.88 -0.08 -3.68
C ARG A 131 25.36 -0.32 -3.35
N ALA A 132 26.05 -1.08 -4.19
CA ALA A 132 27.49 -1.31 -4.01
C ALA A 132 28.30 0.00 -4.07
N ARG A 133 27.80 1.02 -4.79
CA ARG A 133 28.38 2.37 -4.81
C ARG A 133 27.92 3.26 -3.64
N GLY A 134 27.10 2.73 -2.72
CA GLY A 134 26.60 3.44 -1.54
C GLY A 134 25.26 4.16 -1.72
N LYS A 135 24.54 3.93 -2.82
CA LYS A 135 23.19 4.44 -3.02
C LYS A 135 22.22 3.85 -2.00
N ARG A 136 21.50 4.68 -1.26
CA ARG A 136 20.41 4.25 -0.40
C ARG A 136 19.16 3.99 -1.23
N ILE A 137 18.60 2.77 -1.14
CA ILE A 137 17.40 2.35 -1.89
C ILE A 137 16.34 1.84 -0.92
N VAL A 138 15.15 2.42 -0.98
CA VAL A 138 13.96 1.98 -0.23
C VAL A 138 12.88 1.58 -1.22
N THR A 139 12.43 0.34 -1.19
CA THR A 139 11.26 -0.08 -1.97
C THR A 139 9.97 0.30 -1.25
N PHE A 140 8.94 0.62 -2.03
CA PHE A 140 7.69 1.18 -1.56
C PHE A 140 6.51 0.50 -2.25
N VAL A 141 5.48 0.09 -1.51
CA VAL A 141 4.27 -0.61 -1.98
C VAL A 141 4.54 -2.04 -2.46
N SER A 142 5.42 -2.20 -3.44
CA SER A 142 5.83 -3.50 -3.99
C SER A 142 7.32 -3.71 -3.78
N ASP A 143 7.68 -4.87 -3.26
CA ASP A 143 9.06 -5.18 -2.92
C ASP A 143 9.85 -5.70 -4.14
N LEU A 144 11.16 -5.58 -4.02
CA LEU A 144 12.16 -6.19 -4.88
C LEU A 144 13.06 -7.11 -4.03
N PRO A 145 13.86 -8.00 -4.63
CA PRO A 145 14.75 -8.85 -3.87
C PRO A 145 15.64 -8.09 -2.89
N HIS A 146 15.84 -8.66 -1.70
CA HIS A 146 16.50 -8.01 -0.56
C HIS A 146 17.93 -7.51 -0.84
N ASP A 147 18.61 -8.10 -1.82
CA ASP A 147 19.95 -7.71 -2.27
C ASP A 147 19.95 -6.42 -3.12
N THR A 148 18.78 -5.97 -3.58
CA THR A 148 18.63 -4.77 -4.41
C THR A 148 18.19 -3.53 -3.64
N ARG A 149 17.85 -3.67 -2.35
CA ARG A 149 17.32 -2.58 -1.52
C ARG A 149 17.88 -2.58 -0.09
N ASP A 150 17.75 -1.48 0.60
CA ASP A 150 18.17 -1.32 2.00
C ASP A 150 16.99 -1.41 2.97
N ALA A 151 15.76 -1.08 2.55
CA ALA A 151 14.54 -1.23 3.32
C ALA A 151 13.32 -1.35 2.40
N PHE A 152 12.23 -1.90 2.93
CA PHE A 152 10.93 -1.99 2.28
C PHE A 152 9.83 -1.43 3.17
N VAL A 153 8.90 -0.67 2.58
CA VAL A 153 7.73 -0.10 3.27
C VAL A 153 6.46 -0.42 2.50
N SER A 154 5.56 -1.12 3.12
CA SER A 154 4.23 -1.47 2.56
C SER A 154 3.29 -1.90 3.67
N ILE A 155 2.08 -2.34 3.30
CA ILE A 155 1.26 -3.22 4.15
C ILE A 155 1.77 -4.66 4.03
N ASP A 156 1.35 -5.54 4.94
CA ASP A 156 1.45 -6.98 4.71
C ASP A 156 0.44 -7.38 3.61
N ASN A 157 0.93 -7.49 2.38
CA ASN A 157 0.09 -7.76 1.21
C ASN A 157 -0.54 -9.15 1.26
N ARG A 158 0.14 -10.13 1.84
CA ARG A 158 -0.42 -11.47 2.00
C ARG A 158 -1.58 -11.46 2.98
N MET A 159 -1.42 -10.83 4.15
CA MET A 159 -2.51 -10.64 5.11
C MET A 159 -3.66 -9.81 4.55
N ALA A 160 -3.37 -8.83 3.69
CA ALA A 160 -4.42 -8.07 3.01
C ALA A 160 -5.24 -8.96 2.06
N GLY A 161 -4.60 -9.87 1.33
CA GLY A 161 -5.28 -10.88 0.52
C GLY A 161 -6.11 -11.84 1.36
N GLU A 162 -5.57 -12.33 2.48
CA GLU A 162 -6.31 -13.18 3.43
C GLU A 162 -7.53 -12.45 4.01
N CYS A 163 -7.37 -11.15 4.35
CA CYS A 163 -8.47 -10.30 4.81
C CYS A 163 -9.56 -10.14 3.73
N ALA A 164 -9.18 -9.92 2.46
CA ALA A 164 -10.13 -9.86 1.35
C ALA A 164 -10.93 -11.17 1.23
N ALA A 165 -10.26 -12.31 1.34
CA ALA A 165 -10.90 -13.63 1.31
C ALA A 165 -11.82 -13.85 2.53
N PHE A 166 -11.41 -13.41 3.71
CA PHE A 166 -12.24 -13.47 4.92
C PHE A 166 -13.53 -12.64 4.76
N VAL A 167 -13.41 -11.41 4.24
CA VAL A 167 -14.55 -10.52 4.03
C VAL A 167 -15.50 -11.10 2.99
N LEU A 168 -15.03 -11.38 1.77
CA LEU A 168 -15.87 -11.91 0.69
C LEU A 168 -16.39 -13.31 1.02
N GLY A 169 -15.53 -14.21 1.50
CA GLY A 169 -15.94 -15.56 1.87
C GLY A 169 -16.99 -15.57 2.97
N GLY A 170 -16.86 -14.71 3.96
CA GLY A 170 -17.81 -14.57 5.06
C GLY A 170 -19.22 -14.15 4.62
N LEU A 171 -19.35 -13.36 3.55
CA LEU A 171 -20.64 -12.94 3.00
C LEU A 171 -21.42 -14.10 2.37
N PHE A 172 -20.72 -15.03 1.73
CA PHE A 172 -21.32 -16.16 1.03
C PHE A 172 -21.36 -17.45 1.89
N GLY A 173 -20.44 -17.53 2.85
CA GLY A 173 -20.35 -18.67 3.77
C GLY A 173 -20.13 -20.00 3.03
N ASN A 174 -20.87 -21.04 3.42
CA ASN A 174 -20.78 -22.37 2.80
C ASN A 174 -21.69 -22.54 1.56
N ARG A 175 -22.38 -21.50 1.13
CA ARG A 175 -23.12 -21.50 -0.14
C ARG A 175 -22.10 -21.49 -1.27
N GLY A 176 -22.33 -22.32 -2.30
CA GLY A 176 -21.50 -22.24 -3.50
C GLY A 176 -21.53 -20.83 -4.08
N ALA A 177 -20.39 -20.24 -4.35
CA ALA A 177 -20.27 -18.93 -4.98
C ALA A 177 -19.15 -18.91 -6.02
N ARG A 178 -19.28 -18.04 -7.01
CA ARG A 178 -18.37 -17.91 -8.15
C ARG A 178 -17.68 -16.56 -8.11
N PHE A 179 -16.38 -16.55 -7.89
CA PHE A 179 -15.60 -15.33 -7.80
C PHE A 179 -14.69 -15.16 -9.00
N GLY A 180 -14.54 -13.89 -9.45
CA GLY A 180 -13.49 -13.45 -10.32
C GLY A 180 -12.36 -12.76 -9.56
N VAL A 181 -11.14 -12.84 -10.08
CA VAL A 181 -9.98 -12.09 -9.55
C VAL A 181 -9.41 -11.24 -10.67
N VAL A 182 -9.16 -9.97 -10.39
CA VAL A 182 -8.49 -9.06 -11.32
C VAL A 182 -7.11 -8.76 -10.80
N ILE A 183 -6.09 -9.10 -11.58
CA ILE A 183 -4.68 -8.91 -11.26
C ILE A 183 -4.12 -7.82 -12.16
N GLY A 184 -3.23 -6.98 -11.61
CA GLY A 184 -2.50 -6.01 -12.43
C GLY A 184 -1.39 -6.71 -13.21
N ASP A 185 -0.31 -7.03 -12.52
CA ASP A 185 0.85 -7.71 -13.10
C ASP A 185 1.61 -8.46 -12.00
N TYR A 186 1.96 -9.71 -12.22
CA TYR A 186 2.75 -10.52 -11.27
C TYR A 186 4.21 -10.07 -11.12
N ALA A 187 4.69 -9.20 -11.99
CA ALA A 187 5.99 -8.57 -11.80
C ALA A 187 6.01 -7.57 -10.62
N PHE A 188 4.84 -7.24 -10.05
CA PHE A 188 4.70 -6.58 -8.77
C PHE A 188 4.44 -7.60 -7.67
N SER A 189 5.36 -7.75 -6.72
CA SER A 189 5.23 -8.71 -5.61
C SER A 189 3.97 -8.48 -4.78
N CYS A 190 3.53 -7.23 -4.62
CA CYS A 190 2.30 -6.90 -3.89
C CYS A 190 1.04 -7.53 -4.51
N HIS A 191 0.95 -7.63 -5.83
CA HIS A 191 -0.18 -8.27 -6.50
C HIS A 191 -0.15 -9.79 -6.31
N GLU A 192 1.03 -10.39 -6.47
CA GLU A 192 1.24 -11.83 -6.26
C GLU A 192 0.91 -12.22 -4.81
N GLU A 193 1.44 -11.50 -3.83
CA GLU A 193 1.23 -11.78 -2.41
C GLU A 193 -0.26 -11.67 -2.01
N ARG A 194 -0.96 -10.62 -2.49
CA ARG A 194 -2.40 -10.46 -2.25
C ARG A 194 -3.21 -11.60 -2.83
N GLU A 195 -2.91 -11.98 -4.06
CA GLU A 195 -3.59 -13.08 -4.75
C GLU A 195 -3.32 -14.43 -4.06
N MET A 196 -2.07 -14.70 -3.69
CA MET A 196 -1.69 -15.91 -2.94
C MET A 196 -2.41 -15.99 -1.59
N GLY A 197 -2.46 -14.89 -0.84
CA GLY A 197 -3.19 -14.80 0.42
C GLY A 197 -4.67 -15.09 0.24
N PHE A 198 -5.29 -14.45 -0.75
CA PHE A 198 -6.70 -14.63 -1.08
C PHE A 198 -7.05 -16.08 -1.41
N ARG A 199 -6.33 -16.70 -2.36
CA ARG A 199 -6.58 -18.10 -2.74
C ARG A 199 -6.33 -19.07 -1.61
N SER A 200 -5.25 -18.88 -0.86
CA SER A 200 -4.91 -19.77 0.25
C SER A 200 -5.99 -19.77 1.31
N TYR A 201 -6.47 -18.59 1.69
CA TYR A 201 -7.51 -18.45 2.72
C TYR A 201 -8.87 -18.99 2.25
N LEU A 202 -9.30 -18.67 1.02
CA LEU A 202 -10.54 -19.22 0.46
C LEU A 202 -10.52 -20.75 0.44
N ARG A 203 -9.43 -21.34 -0.04
CA ARG A 203 -9.31 -22.82 -0.11
C ARG A 203 -9.39 -23.47 1.26
N ALA A 204 -8.80 -22.84 2.27
CA ALA A 204 -8.76 -23.40 3.62
C ALA A 204 -10.09 -23.24 4.38
N HIS A 205 -10.82 -22.13 4.16
CA HIS A 205 -11.95 -21.77 5.02
C HIS A 205 -13.30 -21.74 4.29
N PHE A 206 -13.32 -21.61 2.97
CA PHE A 206 -14.53 -21.50 2.16
C PHE A 206 -14.48 -22.41 0.92
N PRO A 207 -14.39 -23.75 1.11
CA PRO A 207 -14.18 -24.69 -0.01
C PRO A 207 -15.35 -24.75 -1.01
N GLY A 208 -16.51 -24.21 -0.66
CA GLY A 208 -17.66 -24.06 -1.57
C GLY A 208 -17.53 -22.91 -2.57
N ILE A 209 -16.57 -22.01 -2.39
CA ILE A 209 -16.35 -20.86 -3.27
C ILE A 209 -15.35 -21.26 -4.36
N SER A 210 -15.71 -21.01 -5.61
CA SER A 210 -14.88 -21.29 -6.79
C SER A 210 -14.32 -20.00 -7.39
N LEU A 211 -13.01 -19.93 -7.58
CA LEU A 211 -12.39 -18.91 -8.42
C LEU A 211 -12.49 -19.37 -9.88
N VAL A 212 -13.38 -18.75 -10.63
CA VAL A 212 -13.75 -19.22 -11.98
C VAL A 212 -13.06 -18.46 -13.10
N HIS A 213 -12.55 -17.27 -12.81
CA HIS A 213 -11.84 -16.46 -13.79
C HIS A 213 -10.76 -15.59 -13.13
N GLU A 214 -9.62 -15.48 -13.83
CA GLU A 214 -8.55 -14.54 -13.53
C GLU A 214 -8.38 -13.60 -14.72
N ALA A 215 -8.60 -12.30 -14.49
CA ALA A 215 -8.42 -11.26 -15.50
C ALA A 215 -7.15 -10.47 -15.22
N ARG A 216 -6.43 -10.04 -16.28
CA ARG A 216 -5.23 -9.22 -16.17
C ARG A 216 -5.48 -7.83 -16.70
N GLY A 217 -5.51 -6.85 -15.79
CA GLY A 217 -5.84 -5.46 -16.07
C GLY A 217 -4.63 -4.55 -16.28
N GLU A 218 -3.40 -5.09 -16.12
CA GLU A 218 -2.13 -4.35 -16.31
C GLU A 218 -2.03 -3.06 -15.48
N ASP A 219 -2.77 -2.99 -14.38
CA ASP A 219 -2.85 -1.82 -13.47
C ASP A 219 -3.29 -0.53 -14.20
N SER A 220 -3.98 -0.67 -15.32
CA SER A 220 -4.42 0.41 -16.19
C SER A 220 -5.94 0.50 -16.28
N TYR A 221 -6.46 1.66 -16.69
CA TYR A 221 -7.90 1.85 -16.91
C TYR A 221 -8.40 0.96 -18.05
N GLU A 222 -7.77 1.06 -19.23
CA GLU A 222 -8.19 0.36 -20.44
C GLU A 222 -8.04 -1.16 -20.28
N GLY A 223 -6.87 -1.61 -19.80
CA GLY A 223 -6.61 -3.03 -19.58
C GLY A 223 -7.59 -3.66 -18.60
N THR A 224 -7.88 -2.97 -17.49
CA THR A 224 -8.85 -3.47 -16.49
C THR A 224 -10.27 -3.48 -17.03
N ARG A 225 -10.69 -2.42 -17.76
CA ARG A 225 -12.02 -2.36 -18.39
C ARG A 225 -12.23 -3.54 -19.33
N ASP A 226 -11.28 -3.76 -20.23
CA ASP A 226 -11.40 -4.77 -21.27
C ASP A 226 -11.33 -6.19 -20.70
N ALA A 227 -10.41 -6.42 -19.74
CA ALA A 227 -10.28 -7.73 -19.10
C ALA A 227 -11.51 -8.08 -18.22
N VAL A 228 -12.05 -7.12 -17.47
CA VAL A 228 -13.29 -7.31 -16.69
C VAL A 228 -14.48 -7.49 -17.62
N GLY A 229 -14.59 -6.73 -18.73
CA GLY A 229 -15.63 -6.93 -19.71
C GLY A 229 -15.64 -8.34 -20.30
N GLN A 230 -14.47 -8.90 -20.62
CA GLN A 230 -14.33 -10.29 -21.06
C GLN A 230 -14.72 -11.29 -19.96
N MET A 231 -14.31 -11.04 -18.71
CA MET A 231 -14.68 -11.87 -17.55
C MET A 231 -16.20 -11.93 -17.40
N LEU A 232 -16.88 -10.78 -17.41
CA LEU A 232 -18.34 -10.68 -17.26
C LEU A 232 -19.09 -11.34 -18.41
N ALA A 233 -18.59 -11.24 -19.64
CA ALA A 233 -19.18 -11.91 -20.79
C ALA A 233 -19.06 -13.45 -20.71
N ALA A 234 -17.93 -13.94 -20.19
CA ALA A 234 -17.69 -15.38 -20.01
C ALA A 234 -18.42 -15.95 -18.77
N HIS A 235 -18.64 -15.15 -17.76
CA HIS A 235 -19.23 -15.53 -16.47
C HIS A 235 -20.22 -14.46 -16.00
N PRO A 236 -21.41 -14.37 -16.61
CA PRO A 236 -22.43 -13.37 -16.23
C PRO A 236 -23.04 -13.63 -14.85
N ASP A 237 -22.80 -14.81 -14.28
CA ASP A 237 -23.28 -15.29 -12.99
C ASP A 237 -22.23 -15.19 -11.87
N LEU A 238 -21.24 -14.30 -12.00
CA LEU A 238 -20.30 -14.01 -10.92
C LEU A 238 -21.02 -13.39 -9.73
N ASP A 239 -20.72 -13.91 -8.53
CA ASP A 239 -21.22 -13.38 -7.26
C ASP A 239 -20.34 -12.24 -6.72
N ALA A 240 -19.03 -12.36 -6.92
CA ALA A 240 -18.07 -11.34 -6.45
C ALA A 240 -16.83 -11.22 -7.35
N ILE A 241 -16.21 -10.04 -7.30
CA ILE A 241 -14.91 -9.78 -7.95
C ILE A 241 -13.94 -9.19 -6.90
N TYR A 242 -12.77 -9.80 -6.79
CA TYR A 242 -11.65 -9.24 -6.06
C TYR A 242 -10.66 -8.59 -7.01
N ASN A 243 -10.54 -7.26 -6.95
CA ASN A 243 -9.52 -6.52 -7.68
C ASN A 243 -8.30 -6.28 -6.79
N VAL A 244 -7.20 -7.00 -7.04
CA VAL A 244 -5.97 -6.92 -6.23
C VAL A 244 -5.10 -5.69 -6.54
N ALA A 245 -5.39 -5.02 -7.66
CA ALA A 245 -4.55 -3.97 -8.25
C ALA A 245 -5.30 -2.62 -8.39
N GLY A 246 -4.74 -1.70 -9.16
CA GLY A 246 -5.41 -0.49 -9.58
C GLY A 246 -6.47 -0.73 -10.68
N GLY A 247 -6.70 0.24 -11.55
CA GLY A 247 -7.67 0.12 -12.65
C GLY A 247 -9.14 0.18 -12.23
N ASN A 248 -9.44 0.60 -11.00
CA ASN A 248 -10.79 0.60 -10.43
C ASN A 248 -11.83 1.39 -11.25
N ALA A 249 -11.43 2.48 -11.93
CA ALA A 249 -12.31 3.20 -12.83
C ALA A 249 -12.70 2.34 -14.05
N GLY A 250 -11.75 1.59 -14.60
CA GLY A 250 -12.00 0.66 -15.71
C GLY A 250 -12.91 -0.49 -15.31
N LEU A 251 -12.68 -1.07 -14.11
CA LEU A 251 -13.57 -2.09 -13.52
C LEU A 251 -15.00 -1.55 -13.41
N ALA A 252 -15.17 -0.36 -12.86
CA ALA A 252 -16.51 0.24 -12.70
C ALA A 252 -17.20 0.49 -14.06
N ASP A 253 -16.45 0.93 -15.06
CA ASP A 253 -17.03 1.16 -16.39
C ASP A 253 -17.38 -0.15 -17.10
N ALA A 254 -16.59 -1.22 -16.92
CA ALA A 254 -16.97 -2.54 -17.43
C ALA A 254 -18.28 -3.04 -16.82
N LEU A 255 -18.47 -2.89 -15.50
CA LEU A 255 -19.71 -3.23 -14.80
C LEU A 255 -20.90 -2.40 -15.30
N ARG A 256 -20.71 -1.09 -15.50
CA ARG A 256 -21.76 -0.20 -16.06
C ARG A 256 -22.15 -0.59 -17.47
N MET A 257 -21.16 -0.85 -18.33
CA MET A 257 -21.38 -1.25 -19.74
C MET A 257 -22.11 -2.60 -19.83
N ALA A 258 -21.83 -3.52 -18.90
CA ALA A 258 -22.53 -4.81 -18.81
C ALA A 258 -23.93 -4.72 -18.15
N GLY A 259 -24.31 -3.55 -17.60
CA GLY A 259 -25.56 -3.39 -16.85
C GLY A 259 -25.56 -4.11 -15.49
N LEU A 260 -24.39 -4.39 -14.95
CA LEU A 260 -24.19 -5.20 -13.72
C LEU A 260 -23.63 -4.37 -12.56
N ALA A 261 -23.62 -3.04 -12.67
CA ALA A 261 -23.14 -2.17 -11.60
C ALA A 261 -24.01 -2.30 -10.34
N GLY A 262 -23.42 -2.76 -9.24
CA GLY A 262 -24.10 -3.00 -7.96
C GLY A 262 -24.75 -4.37 -7.81
N GLU A 263 -24.61 -5.26 -8.81
CA GLU A 263 -25.14 -6.63 -8.75
C GLU A 263 -24.15 -7.62 -8.12
N GLN A 264 -22.84 -7.46 -8.43
CA GLN A 264 -21.78 -8.25 -7.83
C GLN A 264 -21.21 -7.56 -6.59
N THR A 265 -20.71 -8.35 -5.63
CA THR A 265 -19.92 -7.81 -4.52
C THR A 265 -18.49 -7.53 -4.97
N ILE A 266 -18.08 -6.29 -4.92
CA ILE A 266 -16.74 -5.85 -5.37
C ILE A 266 -15.88 -5.47 -4.17
N LEU A 267 -14.74 -6.13 -4.03
CA LEU A 267 -13.69 -5.74 -3.10
C LEU A 267 -12.44 -5.35 -3.88
N SER A 268 -11.87 -4.22 -3.54
CA SER A 268 -10.70 -3.65 -4.22
C SER A 268 -9.67 -3.12 -3.24
N HIS A 269 -8.61 -2.54 -3.77
CA HIS A 269 -7.56 -1.88 -3.01
C HIS A 269 -7.52 -0.38 -3.29
N GLU A 270 -6.86 0.35 -2.36
CA GLU A 270 -6.59 1.79 -2.39
C GLU A 270 -7.84 2.68 -2.18
N ALA A 271 -7.95 3.30 -1.01
CA ALA A 271 -8.92 4.37 -0.78
C ALA A 271 -8.33 5.70 -1.31
N ASN A 272 -8.85 6.19 -2.43
CA ASN A 272 -8.39 7.40 -3.09
C ASN A 272 -9.56 8.15 -3.79
N HIS A 273 -9.24 9.21 -4.53
CA HIS A 273 -10.24 10.02 -5.24
C HIS A 273 -10.98 9.24 -6.34
N ILE A 274 -10.48 8.09 -6.79
CA ILE A 274 -11.12 7.22 -7.77
C ILE A 274 -12.11 6.27 -7.07
N THR A 275 -11.67 5.59 -6.01
CA THR A 275 -12.45 4.55 -5.34
C THR A 275 -13.51 5.11 -4.38
N ALA A 276 -13.29 6.29 -3.78
CA ALA A 276 -14.25 6.88 -2.87
C ALA A 276 -15.61 7.21 -3.51
N PRO A 277 -15.71 7.78 -4.73
CA PRO A 277 -16.98 7.86 -5.45
C PRO A 277 -17.63 6.51 -5.70
N LEU A 278 -16.85 5.49 -6.14
CA LEU A 278 -17.36 4.16 -6.44
C LEU A 278 -17.93 3.45 -5.19
N LEU A 279 -17.33 3.66 -4.02
CA LEU A 279 -17.90 3.23 -2.74
C LEU A 279 -19.24 3.92 -2.45
N ARG A 280 -19.33 5.24 -2.65
CA ARG A 280 -20.59 6.00 -2.41
C ARG A 280 -21.70 5.57 -3.36
N GLU A 281 -21.38 5.30 -4.61
CA GLU A 281 -22.31 4.83 -5.64
C GLU A 281 -22.71 3.36 -5.42
N GLY A 282 -21.96 2.59 -4.63
CA GLY A 282 -22.21 1.16 -4.41
C GLY A 282 -21.79 0.29 -5.57
N ILE A 283 -20.87 0.74 -6.42
CA ILE A 283 -20.25 -0.07 -7.47
C ILE A 283 -19.10 -0.90 -6.89
N VAL A 284 -18.39 -0.33 -5.91
CA VAL A 284 -17.43 -1.02 -5.06
C VAL A 284 -18.00 -1.05 -3.65
N ASP A 285 -18.00 -2.23 -3.02
CA ASP A 285 -18.55 -2.42 -1.68
C ASP A 285 -17.50 -2.24 -0.60
N TYR A 286 -16.30 -2.76 -0.85
CA TYR A 286 -15.19 -2.78 0.10
C TYR A 286 -13.89 -2.34 -0.56
N VAL A 287 -13.11 -1.58 0.19
CA VAL A 287 -11.75 -1.20 -0.18
C VAL A 287 -10.81 -1.51 0.97
N LEU A 288 -9.77 -2.27 0.70
CA LEU A 288 -8.62 -2.41 1.61
C LEU A 288 -7.64 -1.28 1.32
N ALA A 289 -7.31 -0.50 2.33
CA ALA A 289 -6.40 0.62 2.13
C ALA A 289 -5.60 0.95 3.40
N GLN A 290 -4.45 1.54 3.17
CA GLN A 290 -3.54 2.11 4.17
C GLN A 290 -3.50 3.64 4.08
N ASP A 291 -2.97 4.28 5.12
CA ASP A 291 -2.61 5.70 5.05
C ASP A 291 -1.32 5.87 4.23
N THR A 292 -1.48 6.26 2.96
CA THR A 292 -0.36 6.47 2.03
C THR A 292 0.58 7.57 2.51
N SER A 293 0.07 8.58 3.24
CA SER A 293 0.90 9.68 3.76
C SER A 293 1.80 9.19 4.90
N ALA A 294 1.26 8.41 5.82
CA ALA A 294 2.02 7.79 6.90
C ALA A 294 3.07 6.82 6.34
N MET A 295 2.68 6.00 5.36
CA MET A 295 3.58 5.07 4.68
C MET A 295 4.72 5.78 3.95
N MET A 296 4.45 6.88 3.24
CA MET A 296 5.49 7.70 2.59
C MET A 296 6.38 8.38 3.61
N GLY A 297 5.84 8.88 4.72
CA GLY A 297 6.62 9.42 5.84
C GLY A 297 7.64 8.41 6.39
N GLN A 298 7.24 7.16 6.53
CA GLN A 298 8.14 6.07 6.95
C GLN A 298 9.23 5.79 5.89
N ALA A 299 8.87 5.77 4.60
CA ALA A 299 9.85 5.57 3.53
C ALA A 299 10.89 6.70 3.49
N LEU A 300 10.46 7.95 3.62
CA LEU A 300 11.34 9.12 3.70
C LEU A 300 12.26 9.03 4.91
N ARG A 301 11.75 8.62 6.07
CA ARG A 301 12.54 8.42 7.28
C ARG A 301 13.65 7.39 7.06
N LEU A 302 13.31 6.21 6.51
CA LEU A 302 14.30 5.14 6.26
C LEU A 302 15.34 5.54 5.20
N ALA A 303 14.91 6.29 4.19
CA ALA A 303 15.81 6.80 3.16
C ALA A 303 16.89 7.74 3.73
N THR A 304 16.60 8.43 4.84
CA THR A 304 17.48 9.47 5.41
C THR A 304 18.17 9.07 6.72
N LEU A 305 17.88 7.88 7.27
CA LEU A 305 18.60 7.38 8.45
C LEU A 305 20.09 7.22 8.15
N PRO A 306 20.98 7.66 9.06
CA PRO A 306 22.44 7.51 8.88
C PRO A 306 22.87 6.05 8.69
N SER A 307 22.19 5.13 9.39
CA SER A 307 22.42 3.68 9.26
C SER A 307 21.10 2.92 9.38
N LEU A 308 20.99 1.82 8.66
CA LEU A 308 19.92 0.84 8.81
C LEU A 308 20.48 -0.46 9.37
N PRO A 309 19.65 -1.31 10.01
CA PRO A 309 20.03 -2.67 10.36
C PRO A 309 20.54 -3.44 9.14
N ALA A 310 21.51 -4.34 9.35
CA ALA A 310 22.12 -5.10 8.27
C ALA A 310 21.13 -6.05 7.54
N GLU A 311 20.03 -6.40 8.18
CA GLU A 311 19.02 -7.34 7.69
C GLU A 311 17.98 -6.71 6.75
N SER A 312 18.24 -5.54 6.17
CA SER A 312 17.34 -4.90 5.20
C SER A 312 15.87 -4.90 5.67
N PRO A 313 15.51 -4.02 6.62
CA PRO A 313 14.25 -4.10 7.36
C PRO A 313 13.02 -3.98 6.46
N ILE A 314 11.99 -4.75 6.81
CA ILE A 314 10.65 -4.66 6.25
C ILE A 314 9.78 -3.92 7.26
N HIS A 315 9.14 -2.84 6.83
CA HIS A 315 8.23 -2.06 7.66
C HIS A 315 6.82 -2.19 7.11
N HIS A 316 5.99 -2.95 7.81
CA HIS A 316 4.57 -3.00 7.52
C HIS A 316 3.83 -1.88 8.25
N VAL A 317 2.99 -1.15 7.51
CA VAL A 317 2.01 -0.23 8.08
C VAL A 317 0.65 -0.91 8.15
N ASP A 318 -0.20 -0.44 9.03
CA ASP A 318 -1.55 -0.97 9.16
C ASP A 318 -2.41 -0.65 7.94
N PHE A 319 -3.39 -1.51 7.66
CA PHE A 319 -4.44 -1.28 6.67
C PHE A 319 -5.82 -1.47 7.31
N GLY A 320 -6.83 -0.86 6.71
CA GLY A 320 -8.22 -0.98 7.13
C GLY A 320 -9.14 -1.44 6.01
N VAL A 321 -10.31 -1.92 6.40
CA VAL A 321 -11.42 -2.24 5.49
C VAL A 321 -12.39 -1.07 5.49
N TYR A 322 -12.61 -0.49 4.33
CA TYR A 322 -13.45 0.68 4.14
C TYR A 322 -14.66 0.38 3.27
N THR A 323 -15.77 1.01 3.63
CA THR A 323 -17.05 0.93 2.96
C THR A 323 -17.56 2.35 2.71
N ARG A 324 -18.73 2.51 2.10
CA ARG A 324 -19.36 3.83 1.93
C ARG A 324 -19.60 4.59 3.25
N PHE A 325 -19.62 3.90 4.40
CA PHE A 325 -19.95 4.47 5.71
C PHE A 325 -18.72 4.94 6.50
N ASN A 326 -17.52 4.47 6.16
CA ASN A 326 -16.29 4.78 6.89
C ASN A 326 -15.14 5.18 5.97
N ILE A 327 -15.42 5.85 4.84
CA ILE A 327 -14.39 6.36 3.93
C ILE A 327 -13.36 7.16 4.72
N PRO A 328 -12.06 6.83 4.64
CA PRO A 328 -11.07 7.43 5.52
C PRO A 328 -10.86 8.91 5.22
N GLY A 329 -10.55 9.69 6.27
CA GLY A 329 -10.40 11.14 6.17
C GLY A 329 -9.20 11.59 5.31
N PHE A 330 -8.21 10.72 5.08
CA PHE A 330 -7.08 11.01 4.20
C PHE A 330 -7.45 11.01 2.69
N VAL A 331 -8.62 10.48 2.32
CA VAL A 331 -9.12 10.50 0.93
C VAL A 331 -9.78 11.81 0.58
N THR A 332 -10.46 12.42 1.54
CA THR A 332 -11.13 13.73 1.41
C THR A 332 -10.42 14.70 2.36
N PRO A 333 -9.75 15.74 1.87
CA PRO A 333 -9.29 16.80 2.76
C PRO A 333 -10.50 17.29 3.56
N ARG A 334 -10.45 17.16 4.88
CA ARG A 334 -11.47 17.78 5.73
C ARG A 334 -11.44 19.27 5.43
N ALA A 335 -12.57 19.81 4.95
CA ALA A 335 -12.76 21.25 4.96
C ALA A 335 -12.47 21.75 6.39
N PRO A 336 -11.70 22.82 6.56
CA PRO A 336 -11.44 23.36 7.89
C PRO A 336 -12.78 23.60 8.56
N VAL A 337 -12.99 23.01 9.74
CA VAL A 337 -14.16 23.32 10.57
C VAL A 337 -13.99 24.77 10.99
N LEU A 338 -14.68 25.64 10.31
CA LEU A 338 -14.83 27.03 10.77
C LEU A 338 -15.63 26.96 12.07
N HIS A 339 -14.93 27.04 13.20
CA HIS A 339 -15.57 27.31 14.48
C HIS A 339 -16.12 28.72 14.40
N GLY A 340 -17.46 28.81 14.20
CA GLY A 340 -18.22 30.04 14.39
C GLY A 340 -18.40 30.37 15.88
#